data_2fef49cad228035f7e9065b1922d5632
#
_entry.id   2fef49cad228035f7e9065b1922d5632
#
_cell.length_a   1.000
_cell.length_b   1.000
_cell.length_c   1.000
_cell.angle_alpha   90.00
_cell.angle_beta   90.00
_cell.angle_gamma   90.00
#
_symmetry.space_group_name_H-M   'P 1'
#
loop_
_entity.id
_entity.type
_entity.pdbx_description
1 polymer ?
#
loop_
_entity_poly.entity_id
_entity_poly.type
_entity_poly.pdbx_seq_one_letter_code
_entity_poly.pdbx_strand_id
1 'polypeptide(L)'
;MDKSQILENISKLILESKNEEARAIIKNEYPHKHLELEKRSYTLKEKMEQFLRDGFIDRYTGKRLVNPGLLKVITSYFPEDFPYDPHWKMSKTHIAYWDLIPTIDHIFPIAQGGVDNPSNWATTSMKNNSIKSNYSLEEINWKLYPTGSLREWDGLTSLFIELANKNNDLLKDSYIKSWYKISKSVYTPYNKDVYDFALKWSEKFSTRNIDFVELVDHFMADDCETLGFKMDCGKSFSDSYGKAVHDSEELKVIINRINDISLLGSAIYSRWRYFNHWAYDARSILDEKNRKWFLLALNRLMQLSSK
;
A
#
# COMPACT_ATOMS: atom_id res chain seq x y z
N MET A 1 -0.90 -42.47 -15.90
CA MET A 1 -1.81 -42.88 -16.98
C MET A 1 -2.48 -41.63 -17.51
N ASP A 2 -2.67 -41.49 -18.80
CA ASP A 2 -3.42 -40.37 -19.38
C ASP A 2 -4.87 -40.43 -18.90
N LYS A 3 -5.43 -39.28 -18.48
CA LYS A 3 -6.81 -39.19 -17.98
C LYS A 3 -7.85 -39.64 -19.01
N SER A 4 -7.57 -39.47 -20.29
CA SER A 4 -8.45 -39.99 -21.38
C SER A 4 -8.49 -41.50 -21.41
N GLN A 5 -7.40 -42.22 -21.15
CA GLN A 5 -7.36 -43.67 -21.07
C GLN A 5 -8.16 -44.20 -19.87
N ILE A 6 -8.13 -43.48 -18.72
CA ILE A 6 -8.97 -43.85 -17.57
C ILE A 6 -10.45 -43.78 -17.96
N LEU A 7 -10.87 -42.69 -18.63
CA LEU A 7 -12.25 -42.54 -19.08
C LEU A 7 -12.63 -43.58 -20.15
N GLU A 8 -11.73 -43.94 -21.06
CA GLU A 8 -11.94 -45.01 -22.04
C GLU A 8 -12.19 -46.34 -21.35
N ASN A 9 -11.36 -46.71 -20.36
CA ASN A 9 -11.54 -47.96 -19.60
C ASN A 9 -12.87 -47.98 -18.84
N ILE A 10 -13.21 -46.87 -18.17
CA ILE A 10 -14.50 -46.73 -17.49
C ILE A 10 -15.64 -46.91 -18.46
N SER A 11 -15.58 -46.30 -19.66
CA SER A 11 -16.62 -46.40 -20.67
C SER A 11 -16.80 -47.83 -21.19
N LYS A 12 -15.72 -48.58 -21.41
CA LYS A 12 -15.78 -50.00 -21.82
C LYS A 12 -16.45 -50.85 -20.75
N LEU A 13 -16.11 -50.66 -19.46
CA LEU A 13 -16.76 -51.38 -18.37
C LEU A 13 -18.25 -51.06 -18.25
N ILE A 14 -18.66 -49.82 -18.50
CA ILE A 14 -20.09 -49.46 -18.54
C ILE A 14 -20.81 -50.17 -19.66
N LEU A 15 -20.22 -50.25 -20.86
CA LEU A 15 -20.80 -51.00 -22.00
C LEU A 15 -20.94 -52.49 -21.69
N GLU A 16 -20.05 -53.06 -20.89
CA GLU A 16 -20.08 -54.45 -20.43
C GLU A 16 -21.01 -54.65 -19.20
N SER A 17 -21.73 -53.61 -18.75
CA SER A 17 -22.56 -53.59 -17.53
C SER A 17 -21.80 -53.87 -16.23
N LYS A 18 -20.48 -53.68 -16.21
CA LYS A 18 -19.58 -53.83 -15.05
C LYS A 18 -19.48 -52.56 -14.23
N ASN A 19 -20.61 -52.02 -13.78
CA ASN A 19 -20.68 -50.71 -13.14
C ASN A 19 -19.90 -50.62 -11.83
N GLU A 20 -19.76 -51.67 -11.03
CA GLU A 20 -19.00 -51.66 -9.79
C GLU A 20 -17.49 -51.58 -10.04
N GLU A 21 -16.98 -52.24 -11.08
CA GLU A 21 -15.58 -52.14 -11.48
C GLU A 21 -15.26 -50.73 -12.03
N ALA A 22 -16.15 -50.16 -12.84
CA ALA A 22 -16.06 -48.80 -13.32
C ALA A 22 -16.02 -47.79 -12.14
N ARG A 23 -16.88 -47.97 -11.14
CA ARG A 23 -16.89 -47.14 -9.91
C ARG A 23 -15.61 -47.28 -9.11
N ALA A 24 -15.04 -48.47 -9.02
CA ALA A 24 -13.77 -48.70 -8.33
C ALA A 24 -12.61 -47.92 -9.00
N ILE A 25 -12.53 -47.92 -10.32
CA ILE A 25 -11.56 -47.15 -11.09
C ILE A 25 -11.74 -45.65 -10.82
N ILE A 26 -12.99 -45.13 -10.87
CA ILE A 26 -13.24 -43.71 -10.57
C ILE A 26 -12.74 -43.35 -9.17
N LYS A 27 -13.05 -44.16 -8.16
CA LYS A 27 -12.65 -43.89 -6.76
C LYS A 27 -11.13 -43.94 -6.56
N ASN A 28 -10.43 -44.84 -7.22
CA ASN A 28 -9.03 -45.11 -6.98
C ASN A 28 -8.11 -44.31 -7.90
N GLU A 29 -8.45 -44.13 -9.16
CA GLU A 29 -7.56 -43.54 -10.16
C GLU A 29 -7.95 -42.12 -10.57
N TYR A 30 -9.25 -41.77 -10.44
CA TYR A 30 -9.74 -40.44 -10.80
C TYR A 30 -10.81 -39.91 -9.84
N PRO A 31 -10.54 -39.89 -8.53
CA PRO A 31 -11.52 -39.51 -7.53
C PRO A 31 -11.97 -38.07 -7.66
N HIS A 32 -13.25 -37.81 -7.43
CA HIS A 32 -13.74 -36.47 -7.18
C HIS A 32 -13.23 -35.98 -5.82
N LYS A 33 -12.34 -34.98 -5.84
CA LYS A 33 -11.89 -34.31 -4.62
C LYS A 33 -12.90 -33.23 -4.24
N HIS A 34 -13.69 -33.49 -3.22
CA HIS A 34 -14.54 -32.46 -2.65
C HIS A 34 -13.66 -31.51 -1.84
N LEU A 35 -13.44 -30.32 -2.38
CA LEU A 35 -12.78 -29.24 -1.64
C LEU A 35 -13.89 -28.41 -0.97
N GLU A 36 -13.91 -28.39 0.35
CA GLU A 36 -14.69 -27.40 1.08
C GLU A 36 -14.03 -26.04 0.85
N LEU A 37 -14.56 -25.30 -0.11
CA LEU A 37 -14.08 -23.94 -0.38
C LEU A 37 -14.75 -23.00 0.62
N GLU A 38 -14.00 -22.50 1.57
CA GLU A 38 -14.46 -21.39 2.39
C GLU A 38 -14.80 -20.19 1.46
N LYS A 39 -15.92 -19.54 1.77
CA LYS A 39 -16.37 -18.38 1.00
C LYS A 39 -15.41 -17.23 1.26
N ARG A 40 -14.60 -16.89 0.27
CA ARG A 40 -13.62 -15.82 0.32
C ARG A 40 -14.33 -14.47 0.21
N SER A 41 -14.10 -13.61 1.17
CA SER A 41 -14.64 -12.24 1.18
C SER A 41 -13.61 -11.32 1.78
N TYR A 42 -12.95 -10.54 0.93
CA TYR A 42 -11.99 -9.53 1.37
C TYR A 42 -12.69 -8.19 1.56
N THR A 43 -12.48 -7.58 2.71
CA THR A 43 -12.89 -6.21 2.96
C THR A 43 -12.14 -5.24 2.03
N LEU A 44 -12.69 -4.05 1.80
CA LEU A 44 -11.98 -3.03 1.02
C LEU A 44 -10.67 -2.61 1.69
N LYS A 45 -10.59 -2.72 3.03
CA LYS A 45 -9.38 -2.42 3.77
C LYS A 45 -8.28 -3.43 3.45
N GLU A 46 -8.55 -4.72 3.55
CA GLU A 46 -7.59 -5.79 3.22
C GLU A 46 -7.12 -5.68 1.76
N LYS A 47 -8.04 -5.38 0.83
CA LYS A 47 -7.69 -5.15 -0.57
C LYS A 47 -6.73 -3.98 -0.72
N MET A 48 -7.06 -2.82 -0.14
CA MET A 48 -6.23 -1.63 -0.26
C MET A 48 -4.85 -1.81 0.40
N GLU A 49 -4.80 -2.43 1.59
CA GLU A 49 -3.55 -2.74 2.28
C GLU A 49 -2.66 -3.69 1.46
N GLN A 50 -3.25 -4.68 0.79
CA GLN A 50 -2.51 -5.56 -0.11
C GLN A 50 -1.99 -4.83 -1.34
N PHE A 51 -2.81 -3.97 -1.97
CA PHE A 51 -2.39 -3.18 -3.14
C PHE A 51 -1.26 -2.22 -2.81
N LEU A 52 -1.32 -1.57 -1.64
CA LEU A 52 -0.25 -0.71 -1.14
C LEU A 52 1.03 -1.51 -0.83
N ARG A 53 0.92 -2.69 -0.21
CA ARG A 53 2.05 -3.58 0.08
C ARG A 53 2.79 -3.99 -1.18
N ASP A 54 2.07 -4.27 -2.25
CA ASP A 54 2.65 -4.64 -3.54
C ASP A 54 3.00 -3.42 -4.41
N GLY A 55 2.77 -2.18 -3.93
CA GLY A 55 3.10 -0.94 -4.64
C GLY A 55 2.26 -0.73 -5.90
N PHE A 56 1.00 -1.18 -5.90
CA PHE A 56 0.12 -1.14 -7.08
C PHE A 56 0.78 -1.73 -8.34
N ILE A 57 1.55 -2.80 -8.17
CA ILE A 57 2.16 -3.55 -9.27
C ILE A 57 1.44 -4.89 -9.41
N ASP A 58 1.16 -5.24 -10.65
CA ASP A 58 0.75 -6.59 -11.02
C ASP A 58 1.93 -7.54 -10.81
N ARG A 59 1.84 -8.39 -9.79
CA ARG A 59 2.93 -9.27 -9.35
C ARG A 59 3.25 -10.38 -10.35
N TYR A 60 2.44 -10.56 -11.39
CA TYR A 60 2.69 -11.54 -12.44
C TYR A 60 3.26 -10.95 -13.72
N THR A 61 3.20 -9.62 -13.90
CA THR A 61 3.68 -8.96 -15.12
C THR A 61 4.62 -7.80 -14.87
N GLY A 62 4.71 -7.31 -13.63
CA GLY A 62 5.44 -6.08 -13.29
C GLY A 62 4.78 -4.78 -13.77
N LYS A 63 3.57 -4.84 -14.31
CA LYS A 63 2.85 -3.66 -14.84
C LYS A 63 2.19 -2.87 -13.71
N ARG A 64 2.06 -1.57 -13.91
CA ARG A 64 1.38 -0.64 -13.01
C ARG A 64 -0.14 -0.88 -13.02
N LEU A 65 -0.75 -0.86 -11.82
CA LEU A 65 -2.18 -0.94 -11.60
C LEU A 65 -2.69 0.38 -11.02
N VAL A 66 -4.00 0.61 -11.07
CA VAL A 66 -4.63 1.89 -10.72
C VAL A 66 -5.69 1.70 -9.65
N ASN A 67 -5.79 2.66 -8.73
CA ASN A 67 -6.83 2.69 -7.71
C ASN A 67 -8.23 2.56 -8.35
N PRO A 68 -9.05 1.59 -7.92
CA PRO A 68 -10.36 1.35 -8.53
C PRO A 68 -11.30 2.57 -8.47
N GLY A 69 -11.18 3.39 -7.43
CA GLY A 69 -11.95 4.62 -7.30
C GLY A 69 -11.66 5.63 -8.41
N LEU A 70 -10.39 5.75 -8.83
CA LEU A 70 -10.03 6.66 -9.91
C LEU A 70 -10.63 6.24 -11.25
N LEU A 71 -10.60 4.95 -11.59
CA LEU A 71 -11.24 4.48 -12.84
C LEU A 71 -12.73 4.83 -12.86
N LYS A 72 -13.39 4.71 -11.72
CA LYS A 72 -14.81 5.06 -11.61
C LYS A 72 -15.04 6.58 -11.69
N VAL A 73 -14.12 7.39 -11.17
CA VAL A 73 -14.13 8.85 -11.38
C VAL A 73 -14.06 9.18 -12.87
N ILE A 74 -13.14 8.55 -13.63
CA ILE A 74 -13.01 8.76 -15.07
C ILE A 74 -14.34 8.43 -15.77
N THR A 75 -14.96 7.30 -15.43
CA THR A 75 -16.31 6.94 -15.95
C THR A 75 -17.36 8.02 -15.63
N SER A 76 -17.31 8.64 -14.46
CA SER A 76 -18.28 9.69 -14.09
C SER A 76 -18.16 10.94 -14.95
N TYR A 77 -16.97 11.24 -15.47
CA TYR A 77 -16.76 12.37 -16.40
C TYR A 77 -16.99 11.98 -17.87
N PHE A 78 -16.70 10.74 -18.24
CA PHE A 78 -16.72 10.28 -19.63
C PHE A 78 -17.44 8.93 -19.75
N PRO A 79 -18.76 8.87 -19.44
CA PRO A 79 -19.49 7.59 -19.37
C PRO A 79 -19.61 6.87 -20.72
N GLU A 80 -19.58 7.61 -21.84
CA GLU A 80 -19.66 7.02 -23.19
C GLU A 80 -18.30 6.52 -23.68
N ASP A 81 -17.21 7.27 -23.40
CA ASP A 81 -15.87 6.94 -23.84
C ASP A 81 -15.16 5.97 -22.88
N PHE A 82 -15.54 5.99 -21.62
CA PHE A 82 -14.97 5.15 -20.56
C PHE A 82 -16.07 4.43 -19.76
N PRO A 83 -16.87 3.58 -20.41
CA PRO A 83 -18.05 2.96 -19.79
C PRO A 83 -17.68 1.95 -18.70
N TYR A 84 -18.59 1.80 -17.72
CA TYR A 84 -18.53 0.80 -16.67
C TYR A 84 -19.86 0.08 -16.52
N ASP A 85 -19.84 -1.25 -16.55
CA ASP A 85 -21.00 -2.10 -16.27
C ASP A 85 -20.81 -2.79 -14.90
N PRO A 86 -21.80 -2.67 -13.95
CA PRO A 86 -21.70 -3.26 -12.61
C PRO A 86 -21.52 -4.80 -12.62
N HIS A 87 -21.97 -5.46 -13.70
CA HIS A 87 -21.84 -6.91 -13.88
C HIS A 87 -20.59 -7.31 -14.66
N TRP A 88 -19.68 -6.35 -14.90
CA TRP A 88 -18.41 -6.59 -15.58
C TRP A 88 -18.56 -7.22 -16.98
N LYS A 89 -19.62 -6.87 -17.71
CA LYS A 89 -19.78 -7.32 -19.09
C LYS A 89 -18.70 -6.68 -19.97
N MET A 90 -17.83 -7.51 -20.54
CA MET A 90 -16.70 -7.03 -21.34
C MET A 90 -17.13 -6.15 -22.53
N SER A 91 -18.28 -6.41 -23.12
CA SER A 91 -18.84 -5.59 -24.22
C SER A 91 -19.40 -4.23 -23.78
N LYS A 92 -19.50 -3.96 -22.46
CA LYS A 92 -20.08 -2.75 -21.86
C LYS A 92 -19.16 -2.07 -20.86
N THR A 93 -17.95 -2.58 -20.69
CA THR A 93 -16.98 -2.06 -19.73
C THR A 93 -15.69 -1.74 -20.47
N HIS A 94 -15.15 -0.54 -20.26
CA HIS A 94 -13.87 -0.15 -20.86
C HIS A 94 -12.76 -1.13 -20.45
N ILE A 95 -11.89 -1.48 -21.39
CA ILE A 95 -10.84 -2.51 -21.19
C ILE A 95 -9.90 -2.20 -20.02
N ALA A 96 -9.70 -0.91 -19.69
CA ALA A 96 -8.88 -0.48 -18.57
C ALA A 96 -9.32 -1.10 -17.21
N TYR A 97 -10.60 -1.40 -17.05
CA TYR A 97 -11.08 -2.10 -15.86
C TYR A 97 -10.56 -3.53 -15.73
N TRP A 98 -10.28 -4.17 -16.86
CA TRP A 98 -9.70 -5.52 -16.90
C TRP A 98 -8.18 -5.49 -16.76
N ASP A 99 -7.55 -4.53 -17.41
CA ASP A 99 -6.10 -4.43 -17.47
C ASP A 99 -5.48 -3.76 -16.24
N LEU A 100 -6.18 -2.82 -15.59
CA LEU A 100 -5.61 -1.93 -14.58
C LEU A 100 -6.23 -2.04 -13.19
N ILE A 101 -7.42 -2.62 -13.03
CA ILE A 101 -7.99 -2.82 -11.68
C ILE A 101 -7.20 -3.90 -10.94
N PRO A 102 -6.70 -3.59 -9.74
CA PRO A 102 -6.05 -4.57 -8.89
C PRO A 102 -7.07 -5.51 -8.24
N THR A 103 -6.70 -6.77 -8.14
CA THR A 103 -7.38 -7.81 -7.38
C THR A 103 -6.39 -8.56 -6.51
N ILE A 104 -6.87 -9.23 -5.47
CA ILE A 104 -6.08 -10.20 -4.71
C ILE A 104 -6.20 -11.55 -5.43
N ASP A 105 -5.08 -12.17 -5.70
CA ASP A 105 -4.98 -13.57 -6.14
C ASP A 105 -4.09 -14.36 -5.19
N HIS A 106 -4.24 -15.68 -5.18
CA HIS A 106 -3.41 -16.58 -4.41
C HIS A 106 -2.23 -17.07 -5.26
N ILE A 107 -1.00 -16.79 -4.82
CA ILE A 107 0.23 -17.24 -5.49
C ILE A 107 0.15 -18.75 -5.72
N PHE A 108 -0.13 -19.52 -4.67
CA PHE A 108 -0.46 -20.93 -4.75
C PHE A 108 -1.98 -21.11 -4.59
N PRO A 109 -2.68 -21.70 -5.57
CA PRO A 109 -4.13 -21.74 -5.60
C PRO A 109 -4.75 -22.49 -4.41
N ILE A 110 -5.81 -21.93 -3.82
CA ILE A 110 -6.59 -22.61 -2.78
C ILE A 110 -7.14 -23.96 -3.29
N ALA A 111 -7.58 -24.01 -4.54
CA ALA A 111 -8.06 -25.24 -5.17
C ALA A 111 -7.00 -26.35 -5.24
N GLN A 112 -5.73 -26.02 -5.05
CA GLN A 112 -4.63 -26.96 -4.98
C GLN A 112 -4.08 -27.13 -3.54
N GLY A 113 -4.76 -26.60 -2.53
CA GLY A 113 -4.35 -26.69 -1.12
C GLY A 113 -3.60 -25.47 -0.61
N GLY A 114 -3.60 -24.36 -1.32
CA GLY A 114 -3.05 -23.09 -0.85
C GLY A 114 -3.81 -22.56 0.35
N VAL A 115 -3.14 -21.74 1.17
CA VAL A 115 -3.74 -21.11 2.35
C VAL A 115 -4.26 -19.72 2.02
N ASP A 116 -5.36 -19.30 2.65
CA ASP A 116 -5.90 -17.96 2.51
C ASP A 116 -5.32 -17.04 3.60
N ASN A 117 -4.11 -16.56 3.37
CA ASN A 117 -3.49 -15.55 4.22
C ASN A 117 -2.59 -14.60 3.41
N PRO A 118 -2.21 -13.45 3.98
CA PRO A 118 -1.42 -12.43 3.29
C PRO A 118 -0.07 -12.89 2.74
N SER A 119 0.52 -13.98 3.24
CA SER A 119 1.78 -14.51 2.71
C SER A 119 1.61 -15.23 1.37
N ASN A 120 0.38 -15.67 1.07
CA ASN A 120 0.02 -16.31 -0.19
C ASN A 120 -0.75 -15.37 -1.13
N TRP A 121 -0.92 -14.09 -0.79
CA TRP A 121 -1.61 -13.13 -1.63
C TRP A 121 -0.66 -12.37 -2.53
N ALA A 122 -1.11 -12.09 -3.74
CA ALA A 122 -0.47 -11.20 -4.70
C ALA A 122 -1.48 -10.25 -5.32
N THR A 123 -1.06 -8.99 -5.49
CA THR A 123 -1.83 -8.03 -6.28
C THR A 123 -1.63 -8.33 -7.76
N THR A 124 -2.71 -8.46 -8.51
CA THR A 124 -2.67 -8.64 -9.97
C THR A 124 -3.87 -7.95 -10.61
N SER A 125 -3.84 -7.77 -11.94
CA SER A 125 -4.99 -7.25 -12.68
C SER A 125 -6.15 -8.25 -12.71
N MET A 126 -7.37 -7.76 -12.85
CA MET A 126 -8.55 -8.62 -13.05
C MET A 126 -8.32 -9.60 -14.21
N LYS A 127 -7.72 -9.15 -15.30
CA LYS A 127 -7.40 -9.96 -16.46
C LYS A 127 -6.44 -11.09 -16.14
N ASN A 128 -5.31 -10.78 -15.50
CA ASN A 128 -4.30 -11.79 -15.20
C ASN A 128 -4.78 -12.77 -14.11
N ASN A 129 -5.56 -12.31 -13.14
CA ASN A 129 -6.24 -13.18 -12.19
C ASN A 129 -7.14 -14.20 -12.91
N SER A 130 -7.96 -13.72 -13.86
CA SER A 130 -8.83 -14.58 -14.65
C SER A 130 -8.06 -15.58 -15.53
N ILE A 131 -6.93 -15.14 -16.12
CA ILE A 131 -6.06 -16.02 -16.94
C ILE A 131 -5.40 -17.09 -16.07
N LYS A 132 -4.84 -16.70 -14.91
CA LYS A 132 -4.18 -17.62 -14.00
C LYS A 132 -5.16 -18.65 -13.44
N SER A 133 -6.39 -18.26 -13.14
CA SER A 133 -7.41 -19.17 -12.62
C SER A 133 -6.86 -20.00 -11.43
N ASN A 134 -7.00 -21.33 -11.49
CA ASN A 134 -6.53 -22.25 -10.46
C ASN A 134 -5.16 -22.88 -10.76
N TYR A 135 -4.41 -22.34 -11.71
CA TYR A 135 -3.06 -22.83 -12.02
C TYR A 135 -2.03 -22.24 -11.06
N SER A 136 -1.03 -23.03 -10.67
CA SER A 136 0.16 -22.53 -10.03
C SER A 136 1.00 -21.74 -11.04
N LEU A 137 1.90 -20.87 -10.53
CA LEU A 137 2.79 -20.10 -11.42
C LEU A 137 3.70 -21.00 -12.24
N GLU A 138 4.11 -22.14 -11.68
CA GLU A 138 4.96 -23.13 -12.36
C GLU A 138 4.22 -23.78 -13.53
N GLU A 139 2.96 -24.18 -13.33
CA GLU A 139 2.14 -24.82 -14.39
C GLU A 139 1.94 -23.94 -15.62
N ILE A 140 1.92 -22.61 -15.44
CA ILE A 140 1.71 -21.66 -16.53
C ILE A 140 3.01 -20.91 -16.91
N ASN A 141 4.14 -21.31 -16.33
CA ASN A 141 5.45 -20.69 -16.56
C ASN A 141 5.47 -19.17 -16.31
N TRP A 142 4.77 -18.73 -15.28
CA TRP A 142 4.79 -17.35 -14.83
C TRP A 142 5.79 -17.14 -13.69
N LYS A 143 6.20 -15.87 -13.51
CA LYS A 143 7.10 -15.45 -12.44
C LYS A 143 6.40 -14.50 -11.50
N LEU A 144 6.80 -14.52 -10.23
CA LEU A 144 6.40 -13.51 -9.27
C LEU A 144 7.39 -12.34 -9.33
N TYR A 145 6.92 -11.20 -9.81
CA TYR A 145 7.71 -9.96 -9.85
C TYR A 145 7.86 -9.37 -8.45
N PRO A 146 8.91 -8.57 -8.17
CA PRO A 146 9.08 -7.88 -6.90
C PRO A 146 7.95 -6.86 -6.68
N THR A 147 7.75 -6.45 -5.44
CA THR A 147 6.84 -5.36 -5.10
C THR A 147 7.34 -4.04 -5.68
N GLY A 148 6.42 -3.15 -6.03
CA GLY A 148 6.73 -1.80 -6.47
C GLY A 148 7.04 -0.86 -5.29
N SER A 149 7.50 0.34 -5.63
CA SER A 149 7.69 1.44 -4.70
C SER A 149 6.55 2.44 -4.82
N LEU A 150 5.86 2.71 -3.72
CA LEU A 150 4.81 3.74 -3.68
C LEU A 150 5.34 5.16 -3.96
N ARG A 151 6.66 5.37 -3.86
CA ARG A 151 7.33 6.61 -4.27
C ARG A 151 7.32 6.81 -5.79
N GLU A 152 7.44 5.71 -6.53
CA GLU A 152 7.46 5.75 -8.00
C GLU A 152 6.06 5.64 -8.59
N TRP A 153 5.20 4.87 -7.91
CA TRP A 153 3.85 4.61 -8.36
C TRP A 153 2.92 4.24 -7.20
N ASP A 154 1.95 5.08 -6.91
CA ASP A 154 0.97 4.90 -5.82
C ASP A 154 -0.42 4.43 -6.31
N GLY A 155 -0.48 3.92 -7.54
CA GLY A 155 -1.75 3.57 -8.18
C GLY A 155 -2.63 4.76 -8.50
N LEU A 156 -2.06 5.96 -8.62
CA LEU A 156 -2.76 7.23 -8.78
C LEU A 156 -3.71 7.55 -7.59
N THR A 157 -3.42 6.99 -6.42
CA THR A 157 -4.25 7.15 -5.22
C THR A 157 -4.24 8.59 -4.72
N SER A 158 -3.09 9.29 -4.79
CA SER A 158 -3.00 10.73 -4.45
C SER A 158 -3.92 11.56 -5.34
N LEU A 159 -3.87 11.36 -6.66
CA LEU A 159 -4.73 12.07 -7.62
C LEU A 159 -6.22 11.76 -7.39
N PHE A 160 -6.54 10.51 -7.10
CA PHE A 160 -7.91 10.11 -6.76
C PHE A 160 -8.45 10.88 -5.56
N ILE A 161 -7.68 10.95 -4.47
CA ILE A 161 -8.05 11.67 -3.26
C ILE A 161 -8.20 13.17 -3.56
N GLU A 162 -7.29 13.75 -4.33
CA GLU A 162 -7.33 15.16 -4.71
C GLU A 162 -8.58 15.49 -5.55
N LEU A 163 -8.89 14.69 -6.56
CA LEU A 163 -10.09 14.86 -7.40
C LEU A 163 -11.36 14.78 -6.56
N ALA A 164 -11.47 13.81 -5.66
CA ALA A 164 -12.61 13.64 -4.79
C ALA A 164 -12.75 14.78 -3.75
N ASN A 165 -11.62 15.36 -3.29
CA ASN A 165 -11.63 16.53 -2.42
C ASN A 165 -12.10 17.80 -3.16
N LYS A 166 -11.69 17.96 -4.43
CA LYS A 166 -12.07 19.12 -5.25
C LYS A 166 -13.53 19.07 -5.72
N ASN A 167 -14.08 17.87 -5.90
CA ASN A 167 -15.47 17.68 -6.36
C ASN A 167 -16.21 16.67 -5.48
N ASN A 168 -16.88 17.18 -4.45
CA ASN A 168 -17.64 16.37 -3.50
C ASN A 168 -18.84 15.65 -4.15
N ASP A 169 -19.32 16.06 -5.31
CA ASP A 169 -20.42 15.38 -6.02
C ASP A 169 -20.02 13.96 -6.44
N LEU A 170 -18.76 13.71 -6.68
CA LEU A 170 -18.22 12.37 -6.94
C LEU A 170 -18.53 11.39 -5.80
N LEU A 171 -18.59 11.89 -4.56
CA LEU A 171 -18.86 11.07 -3.37
C LEU A 171 -20.35 10.68 -3.22
N LYS A 172 -21.23 11.12 -4.13
CA LYS A 172 -22.61 10.62 -4.22
C LYS A 172 -22.64 9.19 -4.79
N ASP A 173 -21.66 8.83 -5.64
CA ASP A 173 -21.45 7.43 -6.07
C ASP A 173 -20.90 6.61 -4.89
N SER A 174 -21.62 5.55 -4.52
CA SER A 174 -21.27 4.70 -3.37
C SER A 174 -19.93 3.96 -3.56
N TYR A 175 -19.59 3.60 -4.77
CA TYR A 175 -18.32 2.92 -5.10
C TYR A 175 -17.14 3.89 -4.92
N ILE A 176 -17.23 5.08 -5.51
CA ILE A 176 -16.20 6.13 -5.36
C ILE A 176 -16.05 6.49 -3.88
N LYS A 177 -17.17 6.74 -3.17
CA LYS A 177 -17.17 7.07 -1.75
C LYS A 177 -16.48 6.00 -0.89
N SER A 178 -16.70 4.73 -1.17
CA SER A 178 -16.13 3.63 -0.42
C SER A 178 -14.62 3.55 -0.62
N TRP A 179 -14.16 3.63 -1.87
CA TRP A 179 -12.72 3.67 -2.17
C TRP A 179 -12.03 4.93 -1.64
N TYR A 180 -12.69 6.09 -1.70
CA TYR A 180 -12.17 7.33 -1.12
C TYR A 180 -11.94 7.22 0.38
N LYS A 181 -12.95 6.74 1.13
CA LYS A 181 -12.85 6.57 2.58
C LYS A 181 -11.71 5.63 2.96
N ILE A 182 -11.61 4.49 2.30
CA ILE A 182 -10.58 3.52 2.63
C ILE A 182 -9.20 4.03 2.22
N SER A 183 -9.05 4.65 1.05
CA SER A 183 -7.80 5.26 0.63
C SER A 183 -7.30 6.26 1.67
N LYS A 184 -8.14 7.19 2.10
CA LYS A 184 -7.76 8.17 3.15
C LYS A 184 -7.40 7.54 4.50
N SER A 185 -7.95 6.37 4.82
CA SER A 185 -7.70 5.75 6.13
C SER A 185 -6.40 4.95 6.21
N VAL A 186 -5.90 4.44 5.07
CA VAL A 186 -4.75 3.53 5.07
C VAL A 186 -3.57 4.02 4.20
N TYR A 187 -3.80 5.01 3.34
CA TYR A 187 -2.78 5.55 2.45
C TYR A 187 -2.28 6.90 2.96
N THR A 188 -0.98 7.01 3.13
CA THR A 188 -0.29 8.29 3.34
C THR A 188 0.46 8.62 2.06
N PRO A 189 0.15 9.75 1.39
CA PRO A 189 0.85 10.14 0.16
C PRO A 189 2.35 10.26 0.39
N TYR A 190 3.14 9.76 -0.56
CA TYR A 190 4.56 10.05 -0.58
C TYR A 190 4.74 11.57 -0.75
N ASN A 191 5.27 12.19 0.26
CA ASN A 191 5.62 13.59 0.22
C ASN A 191 7.12 13.72 -0.05
N LYS A 192 7.47 13.89 -1.32
CA LYS A 192 8.85 14.00 -1.77
C LYS A 192 9.60 15.12 -1.05
N ASP A 193 8.97 16.27 -0.91
CA ASP A 193 9.62 17.45 -0.34
C ASP A 193 9.93 17.25 1.16
N VAL A 194 8.99 16.65 1.90
CA VAL A 194 9.19 16.26 3.30
C VAL A 194 10.24 15.18 3.43
N TYR A 195 10.26 14.22 2.52
CA TYR A 195 11.27 13.17 2.53
C TYR A 195 12.67 13.72 2.26
N ASP A 196 12.82 14.54 1.22
CA ASP A 196 14.10 15.13 0.84
C ASP A 196 14.62 16.08 1.95
N PHE A 197 13.72 16.85 2.58
CA PHE A 197 14.03 17.62 3.78
C PHE A 197 14.59 16.72 4.89
N ALA A 198 13.86 15.66 5.23
CA ALA A 198 14.25 14.78 6.32
C ALA A 198 15.58 14.05 6.05
N LEU A 199 15.82 13.64 4.79
CA LEU A 199 17.07 13.04 4.35
C LEU A 199 18.23 14.03 4.47
N LYS A 200 18.10 15.21 3.86
CA LYS A 200 19.11 16.31 3.92
C LYS A 200 19.56 16.58 5.35
N TRP A 201 18.61 16.77 6.25
CA TRP A 201 18.92 17.11 7.64
C TRP A 201 19.40 15.92 8.46
N SER A 202 18.94 14.70 8.15
CA SER A 202 19.47 13.46 8.75
C SER A 202 20.93 13.25 8.42
N GLU A 203 21.35 13.48 7.17
CA GLU A 203 22.73 13.42 6.74
C GLU A 203 23.59 14.45 7.48
N LYS A 204 23.13 15.71 7.58
CA LYS A 204 23.81 16.77 8.33
C LYS A 204 23.99 16.39 9.80
N PHE A 205 22.96 15.93 10.50
CA PHE A 205 23.05 15.49 11.89
C PHE A 205 23.89 14.22 12.09
N SER A 206 24.07 13.40 11.07
CA SER A 206 24.90 12.19 11.12
C SER A 206 26.39 12.51 11.01
N THR A 207 26.76 13.65 10.42
CA THR A 207 28.14 14.07 10.22
C THR A 207 28.76 14.49 11.56
N ARG A 208 29.88 13.84 11.96
CA ARG A 208 30.53 14.07 13.27
C ARG A 208 31.11 15.47 13.44
N ASN A 209 31.60 16.07 12.36
CA ASN A 209 32.27 17.36 12.36
C ASN A 209 31.47 18.41 11.59
N ILE A 210 30.18 18.50 11.87
CA ILE A 210 29.36 19.55 11.27
C ILE A 210 29.77 20.90 11.88
N ASP A 211 29.97 21.91 11.04
CA ASP A 211 30.18 23.27 11.51
C ASP A 211 28.85 23.78 12.12
N PHE A 212 28.95 24.26 13.37
CA PHE A 212 27.80 24.81 14.06
C PHE A 212 27.21 26.01 13.30
N VAL A 213 28.02 26.85 12.68
CA VAL A 213 27.58 28.01 11.88
C VAL A 213 26.78 27.50 10.67
N GLU A 214 27.26 26.49 9.96
CA GLU A 214 26.58 25.87 8.85
C GLU A 214 25.25 25.19 9.26
N LEU A 215 25.22 24.63 10.47
CA LEU A 215 24.02 24.01 11.01
C LEU A 215 22.95 25.04 11.39
N VAL A 216 23.35 26.20 11.94
CA VAL A 216 22.45 27.20 12.54
C VAL A 216 22.06 28.29 11.55
N ASP A 217 22.82 28.44 10.45
CA ASP A 217 22.63 29.50 9.47
C ASP A 217 21.30 29.26 8.71
N HIS A 218 20.23 29.75 9.28
CA HIS A 218 18.88 30.04 8.77
C HIS A 218 18.08 28.88 8.04
N PHE A 219 18.71 27.92 7.48
CA PHE A 219 18.12 27.03 6.47
C PHE A 219 17.08 26.01 6.97
N MET A 220 17.18 25.50 8.20
CA MET A 220 16.17 24.54 8.66
C MET A 220 14.82 25.22 8.92
N ALA A 221 14.84 26.46 9.39
CA ALA A 221 13.63 27.24 9.60
C ALA A 221 12.92 27.49 8.27
N ASP A 222 13.65 27.93 7.25
CA ASP A 222 13.12 28.21 5.92
C ASP A 222 12.58 26.95 5.25
N ASP A 223 13.30 25.84 5.33
CA ASP A 223 12.84 24.54 4.84
C ASP A 223 11.54 24.09 5.55
N CYS A 224 11.46 24.26 6.88
CA CYS A 224 10.26 23.93 7.66
C CYS A 224 9.06 24.79 7.25
N GLU A 225 9.27 26.10 7.07
CA GLU A 225 8.23 27.05 6.67
C GLU A 225 7.72 26.75 5.24
N THR A 226 8.63 26.45 4.32
CA THR A 226 8.31 26.05 2.95
C THR A 226 7.45 24.79 2.92
N LEU A 227 7.69 23.86 3.83
CA LEU A 227 6.90 22.62 3.98
C LEU A 227 5.59 22.83 4.76
N GLY A 228 5.31 24.06 5.21
CA GLY A 228 4.11 24.40 5.97
C GLY A 228 4.13 23.88 7.42
N PHE A 229 5.29 23.52 7.97
CA PHE A 229 5.43 23.18 9.37
C PHE A 229 5.26 24.43 10.22
N LYS A 230 4.43 24.35 11.26
CA LYS A 230 4.11 25.50 12.09
C LYS A 230 5.05 25.59 13.29
N MET A 231 5.65 26.74 13.47
CA MET A 231 6.34 27.05 14.70
C MET A 231 5.31 27.50 15.75
N ASP A 232 4.92 26.61 16.62
CA ASP A 232 3.96 26.86 17.70
C ASP A 232 4.57 26.68 19.11
N CYS A 233 5.89 26.76 19.20
CA CYS A 233 6.66 26.48 20.43
C CYS A 233 6.39 25.08 21.01
N GLY A 234 5.97 24.12 20.17
CA GLY A 234 5.63 22.77 20.60
C GLY A 234 4.27 22.64 21.27
N LYS A 235 3.39 23.64 21.13
CA LYS A 235 2.04 23.62 21.73
C LYS A 235 1.22 22.46 21.21
N SER A 236 1.10 22.30 19.88
CA SER A 236 0.34 21.19 19.29
C SER A 236 0.87 19.82 19.70
N PHE A 237 2.19 19.70 19.85
CA PHE A 237 2.81 18.49 20.36
C PHE A 237 2.45 18.27 21.84
N SER A 238 2.56 19.31 22.67
CA SER A 238 2.22 19.25 24.10
C SER A 238 0.73 18.92 24.32
N ASP A 239 -0.16 19.53 23.52
CA ASP A 239 -1.61 19.26 23.58
C ASP A 239 -1.93 17.80 23.22
N SER A 240 -1.18 17.23 22.27
CA SER A 240 -1.39 15.84 21.81
C SER A 240 -0.78 14.78 22.74
N TYR A 241 0.34 15.08 23.38
CA TYR A 241 1.12 14.09 24.14
C TYR A 241 1.39 14.47 25.60
N GLY A 242 0.90 15.63 26.08
CA GLY A 242 1.07 16.10 27.45
C GLY A 242 2.52 16.42 27.84
N LYS A 243 3.42 16.62 26.87
CA LYS A 243 4.84 16.86 27.05
C LYS A 243 5.34 18.01 26.17
N ALA A 244 6.30 18.78 26.67
CA ALA A 244 6.96 19.78 25.85
C ALA A 244 7.94 19.12 24.87
N VAL A 245 8.06 19.67 23.67
CA VAL A 245 8.88 19.12 22.59
C VAL A 245 10.38 19.00 22.91
N HIS A 246 10.85 19.75 23.86
CA HIS A 246 12.26 19.76 24.32
C HIS A 246 12.55 18.84 25.52
N ASP A 247 11.55 18.29 26.17
CA ASP A 247 11.72 17.26 27.22
C ASP A 247 12.18 15.93 26.59
N SER A 248 13.18 15.27 27.20
CA SER A 248 14.11 14.52 26.37
C SER A 248 13.98 13.01 26.28
N GLU A 249 13.80 12.28 27.38
CA GLU A 249 13.95 10.81 27.30
C GLU A 249 12.67 10.10 26.87
N GLU A 250 11.51 10.50 27.37
CA GLU A 250 10.22 9.90 27.02
C GLU A 250 9.79 10.23 25.59
N LEU A 251 10.24 11.35 25.04
CA LEU A 251 9.93 11.76 23.66
C LEU A 251 10.41 10.78 22.61
N LYS A 252 11.50 10.05 22.86
CA LYS A 252 11.97 9.01 21.94
C LYS A 252 10.93 7.89 21.74
N VAL A 253 10.23 7.52 22.81
CA VAL A 253 9.16 6.53 22.75
C VAL A 253 7.94 7.08 22.01
N ILE A 254 7.63 8.36 22.25
CA ILE A 254 6.48 9.03 21.64
C ILE A 254 6.69 9.22 20.15
N ILE A 255 7.88 9.68 19.71
CA ILE A 255 8.20 9.92 18.30
C ILE A 255 7.89 8.69 17.43
N ASN A 256 8.22 7.50 17.90
CA ASN A 256 7.95 6.27 17.14
C ASN A 256 6.46 5.95 16.98
N ARG A 257 5.59 6.56 17.80
CA ARG A 257 4.13 6.39 17.73
C ARG A 257 3.43 7.49 16.94
N ILE A 258 4.13 8.57 16.59
CA ILE A 258 3.57 9.66 15.80
C ILE A 258 3.29 9.14 14.38
N ASN A 259 2.08 9.41 13.88
CA ASN A 259 1.65 9.09 12.51
C ASN A 259 1.23 10.33 11.72
N ASP A 260 1.40 11.50 12.29
CA ASP A 260 1.07 12.80 11.70
C ASP A 260 2.36 13.54 11.28
N ILE A 261 2.53 13.72 9.97
CA ILE A 261 3.68 14.40 9.36
C ILE A 261 3.76 15.86 9.83
N SER A 262 2.62 16.58 9.84
CA SER A 262 2.59 17.99 10.21
C SER A 262 2.94 18.19 11.68
N LEU A 263 2.43 17.32 12.56
CA LEU A 263 2.74 17.37 13.98
C LEU A 263 4.21 17.08 14.23
N LEU A 264 4.78 16.07 13.59
CA LEU A 264 6.19 15.72 13.74
C LEU A 264 7.11 16.80 13.15
N GLY A 265 6.77 17.34 11.98
CA GLY A 265 7.50 18.44 11.37
C GLY A 265 7.48 19.70 12.25
N SER A 266 6.33 20.05 12.82
CA SER A 266 6.19 21.16 13.76
C SER A 266 6.98 20.93 15.05
N ALA A 267 7.08 19.70 15.56
CA ALA A 267 7.90 19.35 16.70
C ALA A 267 9.41 19.52 16.41
N ILE A 268 9.86 19.09 15.23
CA ILE A 268 11.24 19.28 14.76
C ILE A 268 11.55 20.77 14.67
N TYR A 269 10.66 21.56 14.04
CA TYR A 269 10.83 23.00 13.89
C TYR A 269 10.86 23.71 15.25
N SER A 270 9.92 23.41 16.15
CA SER A 270 9.87 24.01 17.49
C SER A 270 11.12 23.70 18.30
N ARG A 271 11.64 22.47 18.23
CA ARG A 271 12.89 22.09 18.90
C ARG A 271 14.10 22.78 18.31
N TRP A 272 14.18 22.91 16.99
CA TRP A 272 15.21 23.68 16.31
C TRP A 272 15.23 25.11 16.80
N ARG A 273 14.07 25.80 16.80
CA ARG A 273 13.93 27.19 17.25
C ARG A 273 14.27 27.34 18.72
N TYR A 274 13.97 26.37 19.57
CA TYR A 274 14.37 26.38 20.96
C TYR A 274 15.89 26.50 21.10
N PHE A 275 16.68 25.71 20.44
CA PHE A 275 18.15 25.80 20.50
C PHE A 275 18.70 27.08 19.87
N ASN A 276 18.09 27.55 18.80
CA ASN A 276 18.56 28.73 18.08
C ASN A 276 18.24 30.04 18.78
N HIS A 277 17.17 30.11 19.58
CA HIS A 277 16.70 31.37 20.16
C HIS A 277 16.61 31.40 21.69
N TRP A 278 16.43 30.25 22.34
CA TRP A 278 16.06 30.19 23.75
C TRP A 278 17.05 29.42 24.62
N ALA A 279 17.85 28.55 24.06
CA ALA A 279 18.83 27.78 24.82
C ALA A 279 19.98 28.69 25.28
N TYR A 280 20.44 28.49 26.52
CA TYR A 280 21.58 29.20 27.09
C TYR A 280 22.85 28.99 26.25
N ASP A 281 23.02 27.79 25.72
CA ASP A 281 24.08 27.45 24.77
C ASP A 281 23.47 26.77 23.52
N ALA A 282 23.44 27.54 22.44
CA ALA A 282 22.90 27.02 21.15
C ALA A 282 23.70 25.82 20.62
N ARG A 283 25.01 25.73 20.94
CA ARG A 283 25.85 24.57 20.53
C ARG A 283 25.41 23.27 21.14
N SER A 284 24.63 23.29 22.23
CA SER A 284 24.05 22.08 22.82
C SER A 284 23.12 21.30 21.88
N ILE A 285 22.70 21.89 20.77
CA ILE A 285 22.00 21.14 19.68
C ILE A 285 22.85 20.01 19.13
N LEU A 286 24.18 20.15 19.14
CA LEU A 286 25.15 19.17 18.67
C LEU A 286 25.50 18.11 19.71
N ASP A 287 25.06 18.24 20.96
CA ASP A 287 25.26 17.24 21.98
C ASP A 287 24.69 15.90 21.53
N GLU A 288 25.34 14.82 21.92
CA GLU A 288 24.95 13.46 21.49
C GLU A 288 23.47 13.15 21.72
N LYS A 289 22.92 13.60 22.85
CA LYS A 289 21.51 13.43 23.22
C LYS A 289 20.57 14.14 22.25
N ASN A 290 20.86 15.39 21.92
CA ASN A 290 20.04 16.21 21.02
C ASN A 290 20.13 15.73 19.57
N ARG A 291 21.34 15.40 19.12
CA ARG A 291 21.57 14.80 17.81
C ARG A 291 20.78 13.50 17.64
N LYS A 292 20.82 12.61 18.62
CA LYS A 292 20.03 11.38 18.60
C LYS A 292 18.53 11.66 18.49
N TRP A 293 18.05 12.70 19.17
CA TRP A 293 16.64 13.09 19.07
C TRP A 293 16.27 13.54 17.66
N PHE A 294 17.06 14.46 17.07
CA PHE A 294 16.82 14.93 15.71
C PHE A 294 16.89 13.79 14.70
N LEU A 295 17.89 12.93 14.79
CA LEU A 295 18.02 11.76 13.91
C LEU A 295 16.82 10.83 14.02
N LEU A 296 16.34 10.57 15.22
CA LEU A 296 15.15 9.73 15.43
C LEU A 296 13.91 10.37 14.82
N ALA A 297 13.69 11.66 15.02
CA ALA A 297 12.55 12.41 14.51
C ALA A 297 12.58 12.50 12.97
N LEU A 298 13.74 12.83 12.38
CA LEU A 298 13.93 12.91 10.94
C LEU A 298 13.77 11.53 10.26
N ASN A 299 14.34 10.47 10.85
CA ASN A 299 14.14 9.12 10.36
C ASN A 299 12.65 8.70 10.41
N ARG A 300 11.94 9.09 11.47
CA ARG A 300 10.49 8.84 11.55
C ARG A 300 9.72 9.64 10.50
N LEU A 301 10.13 10.89 10.25
CA LEU A 301 9.53 11.73 9.22
C LEU A 301 9.75 11.14 7.82
N MET A 302 10.95 10.63 7.52
CA MET A 302 11.22 9.87 6.29
C MET A 302 10.31 8.65 6.16
N GLN A 303 10.15 7.86 7.22
CA GLN A 303 9.27 6.70 7.21
C GLN A 303 7.81 7.06 6.95
N LEU A 304 7.32 8.16 7.53
CA LEU A 304 5.95 8.62 7.33
C LEU A 304 5.72 9.19 5.92
N SER A 305 6.71 9.89 5.37
CA SER A 305 6.63 10.50 4.03
C SER A 305 6.92 9.50 2.91
N SER A 306 7.40 8.30 3.23
CA SER A 306 7.75 7.25 2.27
C SER A 306 6.78 6.07 2.23
N LYS A 307 5.71 6.14 3.03
CA LYS A 307 4.70 5.07 3.07
C LYS A 307 3.71 5.12 1.93
#